data_a10f3b08aa45a611d4b32a4b295502bc
#
_entry.id   a10f3b08aa45a611d4b32a4b295502bc
#
_cell.length_a   1.000
_cell.length_b   1.000
_cell.length_c   1.000
_cell.angle_alpha   90.00
_cell.angle_beta   90.00
_cell.angle_gamma   90.00
#
_symmetry.space_group_name_H-M   'P 1'
#
loop_
_entity.id
_entity.type
_entity.pdbx_description
1 polymer ?
#
loop_
_entity_poly.entity_id
_entity_poly.type
_entity_poly.pdbx_seq_one_letter_code
_entity_poly.pdbx_strand_id
1 'polypeptide(L)' 'RPGDKLLDNQDLCLLFKVSTRTLQRLRSKKMLSFMMISGKAYYRASDVREFIKERFDVGTLRKFEKEHGTDK' A
#
# COMPACT_ATOMS: atom_id res chain seq x y z
N ARG A 1 -16.59 -2.24 10.15
CA ARG A 1 -16.79 -2.21 8.93
C ARG A 1 -15.88 -3.07 8.25
N PRO A 2 -16.34 -3.54 7.37
CA PRO A 2 -15.53 -4.37 6.67
C PRO A 2 -14.38 -3.58 6.39
N GLY A 3 -13.58 -3.85 7.00
CA GLY A 3 -12.63 -3.03 7.01
C GLY A 3 -11.80 -2.88 5.90
N ASP A 4 -10.65 -2.53 6.21
CA ASP A 4 -9.67 -2.32 5.23
C ASP A 4 -9.22 -3.62 4.69
N LYS A 5 -9.10 -3.64 3.41
CA LYS A 5 -8.45 -4.69 2.74
C LYS A 5 -6.99 -4.69 3.11
N LEU A 6 -6.39 -5.84 3.21
CA LEU A 6 -4.96 -5.93 3.47
C LEU A 6 -4.22 -6.24 2.18
N LEU A 7 -3.11 -5.57 1.99
CA LEU A 7 -2.26 -5.76 0.83
C LEU A 7 -0.91 -6.28 1.31
N ASP A 8 -0.26 -7.10 0.50
CA ASP A 8 1.06 -7.59 0.89
C ASP A 8 2.15 -6.90 0.08
N ASN A 9 3.39 -7.33 0.32
CA ASN A 9 4.53 -6.72 -0.39
C ASN A 9 4.38 -6.82 -1.90
N GLN A 10 3.93 -7.96 -2.37
CA GLN A 10 3.81 -8.16 -3.79
C GLN A 10 2.82 -7.19 -4.41
N ASP A 11 1.69 -6.99 -3.74
CA ASP A 11 0.69 -6.05 -4.22
C ASP A 11 1.28 -4.66 -4.37
N LEU A 12 2.03 -4.23 -3.37
CA LEU A 12 2.60 -2.88 -3.41
C LEU A 12 3.73 -2.76 -4.41
N CYS A 13 4.53 -3.81 -4.55
CA CYS A 13 5.58 -3.79 -5.55
C CYS A 13 5.01 -3.61 -6.95
N LEU A 14 3.91 -4.29 -7.23
CA LEU A 14 3.26 -4.17 -8.52
C LEU A 14 2.60 -2.81 -8.69
N LEU A 15 1.97 -2.33 -7.63
CA LEU A 15 1.27 -1.06 -7.69
C LEU A 15 2.23 0.11 -7.93
N PHE A 16 3.32 0.13 -7.18
CA PHE A 16 4.30 1.23 -7.28
C PHE A 16 5.40 0.95 -8.29
N LYS A 17 5.46 -0.26 -8.80
CA LYS A 17 6.51 -0.68 -9.73
C LYS A 17 7.89 -0.52 -9.12
N VAL A 18 8.02 -1.03 -7.91
CA VAL A 18 9.29 -0.96 -7.19
C VAL A 18 9.67 -2.35 -6.71
N SER A 19 10.92 -2.50 -6.35
CA SER A 19 11.41 -3.77 -5.82
C SER A 19 11.06 -3.91 -4.35
N THR A 20 11.18 -5.12 -3.84
CA THR A 20 10.95 -5.38 -2.44
C THR A 20 11.91 -4.57 -1.57
N ARG A 21 13.13 -4.40 -2.05
CA ARG A 21 14.13 -3.63 -1.32
C ARG A 21 13.69 -2.18 -1.14
N THR A 22 13.17 -1.58 -2.21
CA THR A 22 12.68 -0.21 -2.13
C THR A 22 11.55 -0.11 -1.13
N LEU A 23 10.66 -1.09 -1.15
CA LEU A 23 9.54 -1.12 -0.22
C LEU A 23 10.02 -1.23 1.22
N GLN A 24 11.04 -2.04 1.46
CA GLN A 24 11.61 -2.16 2.79
C GLN A 24 12.18 -0.84 3.28
N ARG A 25 12.78 -0.09 2.38
CA ARG A 25 13.30 1.22 2.73
C ARG A 25 12.19 2.15 3.18
N LEU A 26 11.08 2.13 2.47
CA LEU A 26 9.95 2.97 2.84
C LEU A 26 9.44 2.62 4.23
N ARG A 27 9.39 1.33 4.54
CA ARG A 27 8.97 0.91 5.86
C ARG A 27 9.98 1.33 6.94
N SER A 28 11.25 1.18 6.64
CA SER A 28 12.30 1.54 7.59
C SER A 28 12.27 3.01 7.92
N LYS A 29 11.92 3.84 6.94
CA LYS A 29 11.84 5.27 7.15
C LYS A 29 10.50 5.68 7.74
N LYS A 30 9.66 4.71 8.04
CA LYS A 30 8.34 4.93 8.62
C LYS A 30 7.46 5.81 7.74
N MET A 31 7.67 5.71 6.44
CA MET A 31 6.87 6.44 5.49
C MET A 31 5.60 5.69 5.14
N LEU A 32 5.57 4.40 5.42
CA LEU A 32 4.45 3.55 5.09
C LEU A 32 4.18 2.62 6.25
N SER A 33 2.97 2.70 6.78
CA SER A 33 2.58 1.87 7.92
C SER A 33 2.33 0.43 7.47
N PHE A 34 2.67 -0.48 8.34
CA PHE A 34 2.47 -1.90 8.04
C PHE A 34 2.27 -2.68 9.32
N MET A 35 1.83 -3.92 9.18
CA MET A 35 1.70 -4.82 10.31
C MET A 35 2.25 -6.18 9.93
N MET A 36 2.77 -6.90 10.91
CA MET A 36 3.30 -8.23 10.68
C MET A 36 2.26 -9.26 11.12
N ILE A 37 1.96 -10.20 10.25
CA ILE A 37 1.05 -11.29 10.55
C ILE A 37 1.71 -12.57 10.08
N SER A 38 1.96 -13.47 10.99
CA SER A 38 2.59 -14.75 10.68
C SER A 38 3.88 -14.59 9.88
N GLY A 39 4.68 -13.62 10.26
CA GLY A 39 5.98 -13.41 9.64
C GLY A 39 5.93 -12.69 8.31
N LYS A 40 4.79 -12.18 7.92
CA LYS A 40 4.62 -11.51 6.66
C LYS A 40 4.10 -10.10 6.88
N ALA A 41 4.58 -9.16 6.08
CA ALA A 41 4.15 -7.78 6.22
C ALA A 41 2.90 -7.52 5.41
N TYR A 42 1.96 -6.83 6.04
CA TYR A 42 0.71 -6.45 5.39
C TYR A 42 0.47 -4.97 5.57
N TYR A 43 -0.25 -4.39 4.64
CA TYR A 43 -0.52 -2.96 4.63
C TYR A 43 -2.02 -2.75 4.49
N ARG A 44 -2.56 -1.84 5.27
CA ARG A 44 -3.97 -1.52 5.15
C ARG A 44 -4.19 -0.68 3.91
N ALA A 45 -5.27 -0.96 3.20
CA ALA A 45 -5.58 -0.19 2.01
C ALA A 45 -5.71 1.29 2.31
N SER A 46 -6.28 1.64 3.46
CA SER A 46 -6.42 3.04 3.82
C SER A 46 -5.07 3.73 4.01
N ASP A 47 -4.11 3.03 4.61
CA ASP A 47 -2.78 3.59 4.79
C ASP A 47 -2.07 3.76 3.46
N VAL A 48 -2.23 2.79 2.57
CA VAL A 48 -1.62 2.86 1.25
C VAL A 48 -2.22 4.02 0.46
N ARG A 49 -3.53 4.20 0.58
CA ARG A 49 -4.20 5.28 -0.12
C ARG A 49 -3.68 6.63 0.34
N GLU A 50 -3.50 6.81 1.64
CA GLU A 50 -2.97 8.07 2.15
C GLU A 50 -1.55 8.30 1.68
N PHE A 51 -0.75 7.24 1.65
CA PHE A 51 0.62 7.35 1.16
C PHE A 51 0.63 7.80 -0.29
N ILE A 52 -0.25 7.25 -1.11
CA ILE A 52 -0.33 7.61 -2.51
C ILE A 52 -0.76 9.06 -2.67
N LYS A 53 -1.74 9.49 -1.88
CA LYS A 53 -2.23 10.85 -1.96
C LYS A 53 -1.13 11.87 -1.69
N GLU A 54 -0.24 11.51 -0.79
CA GLU A 54 0.82 12.44 -0.39
C GLU A 54 2.03 12.42 -1.30
N ARG A 55 2.26 11.29 -1.96
CA ARG A 55 3.53 11.11 -2.66
C ARG A 55 3.42 10.75 -4.12
N PHE A 56 2.24 10.46 -4.59
CA PHE A 56 2.03 10.09 -5.98
C PHE A 56 0.97 10.97 -6.61
N ASP A 57 0.84 10.86 -7.91
CA ASP A 57 -0.11 11.71 -8.62
C ASP A 57 -1.51 11.08 -8.61
N VAL A 58 -2.44 11.83 -9.18
CA VAL A 58 -3.84 11.41 -9.22
C VAL A 58 -4.01 10.12 -10.03
N GLY A 59 -3.20 9.96 -11.06
CA GLY A 59 -3.29 8.78 -11.89
C GLY A 59 -3.03 7.51 -11.10
N THR A 60 -2.00 7.53 -10.26
CA THR A 60 -1.68 6.38 -9.43
C THR A 60 -2.78 6.11 -8.42
N LEU A 61 -3.32 7.18 -7.84
CA LEU A 61 -4.40 7.03 -6.87
C LEU A 61 -5.64 6.42 -7.51
N ARG A 62 -5.98 6.85 -8.70
CA ARG A 62 -7.13 6.28 -9.40
C ARG A 62 -6.93 4.82 -9.71
N LYS A 63 -5.73 4.47 -10.14
CA LYS A 63 -5.42 3.08 -10.43
C LYS A 63 -5.57 2.24 -9.17
N PHE A 64 -5.07 2.74 -8.06
CA PHE A 64 -5.19 2.03 -6.80
C PHE A 64 -6.64 1.85 -6.40
N GLU A 65 -7.43 2.90 -6.49
CA GLU A 65 -8.84 2.82 -6.10
C GLU A 65 -9.62 1.88 -7.00
N LYS A 66 -9.23 1.81 -8.25
CA LYS A 66 -9.90 0.91 -9.17
C LYS A 66 -9.61 -0.55 -8.86
N GLU A 67 -8.38 -0.85 -8.49
CA GLU A 67 -7.96 -2.23 -8.25
C GLU A 67 -8.19 -2.69 -6.82
N HIS A 68 -8.03 -1.79 -5.87
CA HIS A 68 -8.10 -2.13 -4.45
C HIS A 68 -9.05 -1.24 -3.68
N GLY A 69 -9.83 -0.47 -4.38
CA GLY A 69 -10.72 0.47 -3.75
C GLY A 69 -11.84 -0.23 -3.06
N THR A 70 -12.36 0.45 -2.19
CA THR A 70 -13.50 -0.03 -1.51
C THR A 70 -14.72 0.38 -2.26
N ASP A 71 -15.12 0.67 -2.56
CA ASP A 71 -16.22 1.13 -2.95
C ASP A 71 -17.19 1.07 -2.94
N LYS A 72 -17.37 1.41 -2.83
CA LYS A 72 -18.15 1.62 -2.82
C LYS A 72 -18.47 1.39 -2.75
#